data_4fc1edacbf8c5cafb65d61ad4b181b01
#
_entry.id   4fc1edacbf8c5cafb65d61ad4b181b01
#
_cell.length_a   1.000
_cell.length_b   1.000
_cell.length_c   1.000
_cell.angle_alpha   90.00
_cell.angle_beta   90.00
_cell.angle_gamma   90.00
#
_symmetry.space_group_name_H-M   'P 1'
#
loop_
_entity.id
_entity.type
_entity.pdbx_description
1 polymer ?
#
loop_
_entity_poly.entity_id
_entity_poly.type
_entity_poly.pdbx_seq_one_letter_code
_entity_poly.pdbx_strand_id
1 'polypeptide(L)'
;LLGYVIFALYAIRKGFSLPEVLGMSAQGVRAAKNILTTFVLIGILTSLWRAGGTIPAIVCYSVRVMEPRLFLVCSFLLNCLVSFLTGTAFGSAATMGAVCMTMAAALGADPLMTGGAILSGGYFGDRCSPVSPSALLVADLTGTDLFGNIRQMLRTCLVPFALAAGLYLLFGLSS
;
A
#
# COMPACT_ATOMS: atom_id res chain seq x y z
N LEU A 1 14.89 -14.38 -4.18
CA LEU A 1 16.12 -15.20 -4.08
C LEU A 1 17.17 -14.76 -5.10
N LEU A 2 16.84 -14.67 -6.39
CA LEU A 2 17.80 -14.28 -7.44
C LEU A 2 18.42 -12.91 -7.20
N GLY A 3 17.62 -11.91 -6.84
CA GLY A 3 18.10 -10.57 -6.47
C GLY A 3 19.07 -10.56 -5.30
N TYR A 4 18.78 -11.38 -4.28
CA TYR A 4 19.68 -11.53 -3.13
C TYR A 4 21.05 -12.09 -3.54
N VAL A 5 21.05 -13.14 -4.37
CA VAL A 5 22.31 -13.74 -4.88
C VAL A 5 23.13 -12.74 -5.68
N ILE A 6 22.49 -11.95 -6.55
CA ILE A 6 23.16 -10.89 -7.33
C ILE A 6 23.79 -9.84 -6.41
N PHE A 7 23.04 -9.38 -5.40
CA PHE A 7 23.55 -8.40 -4.44
C PHE A 7 24.68 -8.95 -3.57
N ALA A 8 24.59 -10.20 -3.12
CA ALA A 8 25.64 -10.87 -2.35
C ALA A 8 26.93 -11.01 -3.17
N LEU A 9 26.82 -11.44 -4.43
CA LEU A 9 27.97 -11.52 -5.34
C LEU A 9 28.59 -10.14 -5.62
N TYR A 10 27.75 -9.11 -5.80
CA TYR A 10 28.24 -7.74 -5.96
C TYR A 10 28.97 -7.23 -4.72
N ALA A 11 28.45 -7.50 -3.51
CA ALA A 11 29.10 -7.11 -2.27
C ALA A 11 30.47 -7.79 -2.10
N ILE A 12 30.57 -9.08 -2.41
CA ILE A 12 31.84 -9.84 -2.37
C ILE A 12 32.84 -9.25 -3.38
N ARG A 13 32.41 -8.90 -4.58
CA ARG A 13 33.28 -8.24 -5.58
C ARG A 13 33.74 -6.84 -5.16
N LYS A 14 33.01 -6.16 -4.29
CA LYS A 14 33.38 -4.87 -3.70
C LYS A 14 34.34 -5.00 -2.50
N GLY A 15 34.70 -6.22 -2.11
CA GLY A 15 35.69 -6.48 -1.06
C GLY A 15 35.09 -6.79 0.32
N PHE A 16 33.77 -6.94 0.43
CA PHE A 16 33.16 -7.40 1.68
C PHE A 16 33.41 -8.89 1.88
N SER A 17 33.77 -9.28 3.10
CA SER A 17 33.96 -10.68 3.45
C SER A 17 32.61 -11.42 3.56
N LEU A 18 32.60 -12.73 3.30
CA LEU A 18 31.41 -13.57 3.45
C LEU A 18 30.73 -13.42 4.84
N PRO A 19 31.46 -13.39 5.96
CA PRO A 19 30.87 -13.18 7.27
C PRO A 19 30.15 -11.81 7.42
N GLU A 20 30.70 -10.76 6.81
CA GLU A 20 30.08 -9.42 6.82
C GLU A 20 28.78 -9.41 6.00
N VAL A 21 28.76 -10.03 4.83
CA VAL A 21 27.56 -10.15 3.99
C VAL A 21 26.46 -10.94 4.73
N LEU A 22 26.84 -12.02 5.41
CA LEU A 22 25.90 -12.79 6.24
C LEU A 22 25.41 -11.99 7.45
N GLY A 23 26.28 -11.21 8.09
CA GLY A 23 25.92 -10.32 9.19
C GLY A 23 24.91 -9.24 8.77
N MET A 24 25.14 -8.58 7.63
CA MET A 24 24.21 -7.60 7.04
C MET A 24 22.88 -8.27 6.67
N SER A 25 22.91 -9.50 6.14
CA SER A 25 21.71 -10.27 5.82
C SER A 25 20.90 -10.62 7.08
N ALA A 26 21.56 -11.00 8.16
CA ALA A 26 20.91 -11.30 9.44
C ALA A 26 20.24 -10.05 10.05
N GLN A 27 20.85 -8.87 9.90
CA GLN A 27 20.23 -7.60 10.30
C GLN A 27 18.98 -7.31 9.45
N GLY A 28 19.03 -7.52 8.14
CA GLY A 28 17.88 -7.41 7.24
C GLY A 28 16.73 -8.35 7.63
N VAL A 29 17.03 -9.59 7.99
CA VAL A 29 16.03 -10.56 8.48
C VAL A 29 15.40 -10.10 9.80
N ARG A 30 16.18 -9.51 10.71
CA ARG A 30 15.65 -8.97 11.97
C ARG A 30 14.70 -7.79 11.72
N ALA A 31 15.01 -6.91 10.78
CA ALA A 31 14.11 -5.84 10.37
C ALA A 31 12.82 -6.40 9.73
N ALA A 32 12.93 -7.44 8.89
CA ALA A 32 11.80 -8.11 8.27
C ALA A 32 10.88 -8.81 9.30
N LYS A 33 11.40 -9.24 10.45
CA LYS A 33 10.59 -9.86 11.52
C LYS A 33 9.43 -8.95 11.96
N ASN A 34 9.68 -7.67 12.14
CA ASN A 34 8.64 -6.72 12.55
C ASN A 34 7.55 -6.60 11.48
N ILE A 35 7.93 -6.57 10.20
CA ILE A 35 7.01 -6.53 9.07
C ILE A 35 6.16 -7.80 9.02
N LEU A 36 6.77 -8.97 9.17
CA LEU A 36 6.05 -10.25 9.20
C LEU A 36 5.09 -10.35 10.39
N THR A 37 5.51 -9.90 11.57
CA THR A 37 4.63 -9.83 12.75
C THR A 37 3.42 -8.93 12.49
N THR A 38 3.64 -7.77 11.88
CA THR A 38 2.57 -6.84 11.51
C THR A 38 1.59 -7.51 10.52
N PHE A 39 2.07 -8.23 9.51
CA PHE A 39 1.20 -8.95 8.58
C PHE A 39 0.36 -10.04 9.26
N VAL A 40 0.94 -10.78 10.19
CA VAL A 40 0.19 -11.78 10.97
C VAL A 40 -0.91 -11.10 11.79
N LEU A 41 -0.59 -10.01 12.49
CA LEU A 41 -1.57 -9.25 13.28
C LEU A 41 -2.70 -8.67 12.41
N ILE A 42 -2.37 -8.10 11.25
CA ILE A 42 -3.36 -7.62 10.27
C ILE A 42 -4.23 -8.78 9.76
N GLY A 43 -3.63 -9.94 9.49
CA GLY A 43 -4.38 -11.14 9.07
C GLY A 43 -5.36 -11.61 10.13
N ILE A 44 -4.96 -11.62 11.39
CA ILE A 44 -5.85 -11.94 12.53
C ILE A 44 -6.98 -10.90 12.63
N LEU A 45 -6.66 -9.62 12.56
CA LEU A 45 -7.64 -8.53 12.64
C LEU A 45 -8.68 -8.62 11.51
N THR A 46 -8.24 -8.82 10.27
CA THR A 46 -9.17 -8.94 9.13
C THR A 46 -10.03 -10.20 9.24
N SER A 47 -9.50 -11.29 9.77
CA SER A 47 -10.27 -12.51 10.04
C SER A 47 -11.33 -12.28 11.11
N LEU A 48 -11.00 -11.57 12.18
CA LEU A 48 -11.95 -11.18 13.22
C LEU A 48 -13.06 -10.26 12.68
N TRP A 49 -12.73 -9.30 11.82
CA TRP A 49 -13.70 -8.44 11.18
C TRP A 49 -14.66 -9.19 10.25
N ARG A 50 -14.17 -10.23 9.56
CA ARG A 50 -15.03 -11.13 8.78
C ARG A 50 -15.95 -11.95 9.67
N ALA A 51 -15.38 -12.60 10.70
CA ALA A 51 -16.15 -13.44 11.63
C ALA A 51 -17.15 -12.63 12.46
N GLY A 52 -16.78 -11.42 12.88
CA GLY A 52 -17.64 -10.51 13.64
C GLY A 52 -18.71 -9.79 12.79
N GLY A 53 -18.79 -10.05 11.48
CA GLY A 53 -19.77 -9.44 10.61
C GLY A 53 -19.50 -7.96 10.26
N THR A 54 -18.38 -7.39 10.71
CA THR A 54 -18.03 -5.97 10.44
C THR A 54 -17.85 -5.72 8.95
N ILE A 55 -17.08 -6.57 8.24
CA ILE A 55 -16.89 -6.43 6.79
C ILE A 55 -18.22 -6.64 6.06
N PRO A 56 -19.00 -7.70 6.29
CA PRO A 56 -20.34 -7.84 5.70
C PRO A 56 -21.27 -6.66 5.96
N ALA A 57 -21.27 -6.09 7.16
CA ALA A 57 -22.08 -4.92 7.47
C ALA A 57 -21.66 -3.68 6.66
N ILE A 58 -20.35 -3.38 6.61
CA ILE A 58 -19.83 -2.28 5.79
C ILE A 58 -20.20 -2.48 4.33
N VAL A 59 -20.02 -3.68 3.77
CA VAL A 59 -20.38 -4.01 2.40
C VAL A 59 -21.88 -3.79 2.15
N CYS A 60 -22.74 -4.28 3.05
CA CYS A 60 -24.19 -4.15 2.91
C CYS A 60 -24.67 -2.68 2.89
N TYR A 61 -24.08 -1.85 3.76
CA TYR A 61 -24.36 -0.40 3.77
C TYR A 61 -23.80 0.29 2.53
N SER A 62 -22.56 -0.03 2.15
CA SER A 62 -21.87 0.62 1.03
C SER A 62 -22.57 0.31 -0.31
N VAL A 63 -23.01 -0.93 -0.54
CA VAL A 63 -23.74 -1.32 -1.75
C VAL A 63 -25.06 -0.57 -1.90
N ARG A 64 -25.70 -0.17 -0.79
CA ARG A 64 -26.95 0.60 -0.83
C ARG A 64 -26.75 2.08 -1.18
N VAL A 65 -25.59 2.63 -0.87
CA VAL A 65 -25.30 4.07 -0.99
C VAL A 65 -24.39 4.36 -2.18
N MET A 66 -23.53 3.41 -2.54
CA MET A 66 -22.52 3.61 -3.57
C MET A 66 -23.03 3.19 -4.94
N GLU A 67 -22.99 4.11 -5.88
CA GLU A 67 -23.27 3.84 -7.28
C GLU A 67 -22.14 2.97 -7.85
N PRO A 68 -22.43 1.81 -8.49
CA PRO A 68 -21.40 0.90 -9.02
C PRO A 68 -20.39 1.59 -9.93
N ARG A 69 -20.83 2.59 -10.69
CA ARG A 69 -20.00 3.38 -11.61
C ARG A 69 -18.91 4.19 -10.92
N LEU A 70 -19.13 4.60 -9.66
CA LEU A 70 -18.15 5.38 -8.87
C LEU A 70 -17.27 4.48 -7.99
N PHE A 71 -17.54 3.17 -7.96
CA PHE A 71 -16.89 2.23 -7.05
C PHE A 71 -15.36 2.21 -7.21
N LEU A 72 -14.85 2.18 -8.45
CA LEU A 72 -13.40 2.11 -8.71
C LEU A 72 -12.67 3.36 -8.21
N VAL A 73 -13.18 4.54 -8.52
CA VAL A 73 -12.57 5.80 -8.06
C VAL A 73 -12.69 5.95 -6.55
N CYS A 74 -13.81 5.55 -5.95
CA CYS A 74 -13.97 5.55 -4.49
C CYS A 74 -12.99 4.58 -3.81
N SER A 75 -12.80 3.39 -4.35
CA SER A 75 -11.82 2.42 -3.86
C SER A 75 -10.39 2.97 -3.92
N PHE A 76 -10.03 3.64 -5.01
CA PHE A 76 -8.75 4.33 -5.13
C PHE A 76 -8.58 5.41 -4.05
N LEU A 77 -9.54 6.33 -3.92
CA LEU A 77 -9.49 7.45 -2.97
C LEU A 77 -9.47 6.98 -1.52
N LEU A 78 -10.28 5.98 -1.17
CA LEU A 78 -10.29 5.39 0.17
C LEU A 78 -8.95 4.77 0.53
N ASN A 79 -8.33 4.04 -0.39
CA ASN A 79 -7.00 3.47 -0.15
C ASN A 79 -5.91 4.55 -0.09
N CYS A 80 -6.00 5.64 -0.87
CA CYS A 80 -5.12 6.81 -0.71
C CYS A 80 -5.23 7.40 0.70
N LEU A 81 -6.45 7.63 1.16
CA LEU A 81 -6.70 8.24 2.48
C LEU A 81 -6.19 7.35 3.61
N VAL A 82 -6.56 6.07 3.61
CA VAL A 82 -6.14 5.13 4.66
C VAL A 82 -4.62 4.97 4.66
N SER A 83 -4.00 4.83 3.48
CA SER A 83 -2.55 4.70 3.37
C SER A 83 -1.82 5.99 3.81
N PHE A 84 -2.36 7.15 3.48
CA PHE A 84 -1.82 8.43 3.94
C PHE A 84 -1.85 8.55 5.47
N LEU A 85 -2.95 8.15 6.11
CA LEU A 85 -3.12 8.19 7.57
C LEU A 85 -2.24 7.16 8.29
N THR A 86 -2.12 5.96 7.73
CA THR A 86 -1.35 4.86 8.34
C THR A 86 0.13 4.86 7.98
N GLY A 87 0.51 5.54 6.90
CA GLY A 87 1.88 5.58 6.38
C GLY A 87 2.35 4.25 5.80
N THR A 88 1.43 3.36 5.38
CA THR A 88 1.81 2.05 4.83
C THR A 88 0.86 1.58 3.73
N ALA A 89 1.43 1.30 2.55
CA ALA A 89 0.69 0.74 1.43
C ALA A 89 0.19 -0.68 1.73
N PHE A 90 1.02 -1.50 2.36
CA PHE A 90 0.67 -2.89 2.69
C PHE A 90 -0.44 -2.98 3.73
N GLY A 91 -0.38 -2.13 4.78
CA GLY A 91 -1.42 -2.07 5.81
C GLY A 91 -2.78 -1.65 5.24
N SER A 92 -2.80 -0.63 4.39
CA SER A 92 -4.04 -0.19 3.75
C SER A 92 -4.60 -1.22 2.78
N ALA A 93 -3.76 -1.86 1.96
CA ALA A 93 -4.18 -2.91 1.04
C ALA A 93 -4.75 -4.14 1.78
N ALA A 94 -4.14 -4.53 2.90
CA ALA A 94 -4.59 -5.67 3.69
C ALA A 94 -5.89 -5.40 4.48
N THR A 95 -6.17 -4.15 4.84
CA THR A 95 -7.37 -3.75 5.60
C THR A 95 -8.47 -3.21 4.67
N MET A 96 -8.34 -1.96 4.23
CA MET A 96 -9.34 -1.32 3.35
C MET A 96 -9.41 -2.01 1.98
N GLY A 97 -8.28 -2.49 1.46
CA GLY A 97 -8.25 -3.26 0.22
C GLY A 97 -9.08 -4.55 0.31
N ALA A 98 -9.02 -5.28 1.42
CA ALA A 98 -9.84 -6.47 1.63
C ALA A 98 -11.36 -6.12 1.65
N VAL A 99 -11.73 -4.99 2.23
CA VAL A 99 -13.11 -4.48 2.20
C VAL A 99 -13.52 -4.15 0.77
N CYS A 100 -12.69 -3.37 0.04
CA CYS A 100 -12.96 -3.01 -1.36
C CYS A 100 -13.09 -4.24 -2.27
N MET A 101 -12.22 -5.26 -2.10
CA MET A 101 -12.34 -6.51 -2.88
C MET A 101 -13.62 -7.29 -2.58
N THR A 102 -14.08 -7.29 -1.32
CA THR A 102 -15.35 -7.92 -0.96
C THR A 102 -16.53 -7.15 -1.56
N MET A 103 -16.46 -5.82 -1.57
CA MET A 103 -17.45 -4.95 -2.22
C MET A 103 -17.47 -5.16 -3.74
N ALA A 104 -16.30 -5.28 -4.38
CA ALA A 104 -16.18 -5.56 -5.81
C ALA A 104 -16.93 -6.84 -6.18
N ALA A 105 -16.72 -7.90 -5.40
CA ALA A 105 -17.44 -9.17 -5.61
C ALA A 105 -18.97 -9.04 -5.45
N ALA A 106 -19.43 -8.21 -4.51
CA ALA A 106 -20.86 -7.96 -4.29
C ALA A 106 -21.50 -7.08 -5.39
N LEU A 107 -20.73 -6.15 -5.96
CA LEU A 107 -21.17 -5.24 -7.03
C LEU A 107 -20.97 -5.81 -8.44
N GLY A 108 -20.27 -6.95 -8.58
CA GLY A 108 -19.88 -7.52 -9.88
C GLY A 108 -18.80 -6.72 -10.60
N ALA A 109 -18.03 -5.89 -9.87
CA ALA A 109 -16.94 -5.10 -10.43
C ALA A 109 -15.73 -5.98 -10.76
N ASP A 110 -14.94 -5.56 -11.77
CA ASP A 110 -13.75 -6.29 -12.18
C ASP A 110 -12.70 -6.35 -11.07
N PRO A 111 -12.28 -7.55 -10.63
CA PRO A 111 -11.29 -7.72 -9.56
C PRO A 111 -9.90 -7.16 -9.93
N LEU A 112 -9.49 -7.21 -11.20
CA LEU A 112 -8.19 -6.70 -11.63
C LEU A 112 -8.14 -5.18 -11.56
N MET A 113 -9.19 -4.52 -12.05
CA MET A 113 -9.31 -3.06 -11.97
C MET A 113 -9.41 -2.59 -10.51
N THR A 114 -10.19 -3.31 -9.70
CA THR A 114 -10.29 -3.03 -8.25
C THR A 114 -8.95 -3.21 -7.55
N GLY A 115 -8.23 -4.30 -7.83
CA GLY A 115 -6.89 -4.53 -7.30
C GLY A 115 -5.91 -3.44 -7.70
N GLY A 116 -5.94 -2.99 -8.96
CA GLY A 116 -5.18 -1.85 -9.44
C GLY A 116 -5.47 -0.56 -8.68
N ALA A 117 -6.75 -0.25 -8.45
CA ALA A 117 -7.19 0.92 -7.69
C ALA A 117 -6.71 0.88 -6.23
N ILE A 118 -6.79 -0.27 -5.57
CA ILE A 118 -6.32 -0.48 -4.21
C ILE A 118 -4.81 -0.26 -4.11
N LEU A 119 -4.03 -0.89 -4.99
CA LEU A 119 -2.57 -0.81 -4.96
C LEU A 119 -2.08 0.60 -5.29
N SER A 120 -2.59 1.20 -6.35
CA SER A 120 -2.19 2.57 -6.74
C SER A 120 -2.54 3.59 -5.66
N GLY A 121 -3.71 3.46 -5.03
CA GLY A 121 -4.12 4.30 -3.90
C GLY A 121 -3.22 4.10 -2.68
N GLY A 122 -2.92 2.85 -2.34
CA GLY A 122 -2.03 2.50 -1.24
C GLY A 122 -0.63 3.10 -1.41
N TYR A 123 -0.04 2.96 -2.57
CA TYR A 123 1.29 3.52 -2.85
C TYR A 123 1.33 5.04 -2.88
N PHE A 124 0.28 5.69 -3.38
CA PHE A 124 0.19 7.16 -3.32
C PHE A 124 0.20 7.65 -1.88
N GLY A 125 -0.66 7.06 -1.03
CA GLY A 125 -0.76 7.45 0.37
C GLY A 125 0.54 7.21 1.13
N ASP A 126 1.17 6.06 0.97
CA ASP A 126 2.45 5.73 1.61
C ASP A 126 3.55 6.73 1.24
N ARG A 127 3.68 7.11 -0.04
CA ARG A 127 4.69 8.07 -0.49
C ARG A 127 4.50 9.48 0.06
N CYS A 128 3.28 9.92 0.23
CA CYS A 128 2.94 11.28 0.64
C CYS A 128 2.71 11.42 2.16
N SER A 129 2.76 10.34 2.91
CA SER A 129 2.49 10.34 4.35
C SER A 129 3.69 10.78 5.19
N PRO A 130 3.49 11.66 6.18
CA PRO A 130 4.54 12.06 7.12
C PRO A 130 4.92 10.96 8.11
N VAL A 131 4.11 9.93 8.27
CA VAL A 131 4.37 8.79 9.16
C VAL A 131 4.90 7.58 8.40
N SER A 132 5.12 7.70 7.08
CA SER A 132 5.64 6.60 6.26
C SER A 132 7.10 6.32 6.57
N PRO A 133 7.46 5.05 6.87
CA PRO A 133 8.85 4.65 7.04
C PRO A 133 9.72 4.93 5.81
N SER A 134 9.14 4.85 4.61
CA SER A 134 9.86 5.12 3.36
C SER A 134 10.20 6.61 3.21
N ALA A 135 9.28 7.52 3.55
CA ALA A 135 9.52 8.96 3.53
C ALA A 135 10.53 9.38 4.61
N LEU A 136 10.42 8.82 5.81
CA LEU A 136 11.38 9.04 6.90
C LEU A 136 12.78 8.59 6.53
N LEU A 137 12.90 7.39 5.95
CA LEU A 137 14.21 6.87 5.51
C LEU A 137 14.86 7.75 4.46
N VAL A 138 14.10 8.25 3.49
CA VAL A 138 14.63 9.15 2.46
C VAL A 138 15.12 10.46 3.09
N ALA A 139 14.33 11.05 4.01
CA ALA A 139 14.71 12.29 4.69
C ALA A 139 16.00 12.11 5.52
N ASP A 140 16.13 10.99 6.23
CA ASP A 140 17.30 10.66 7.06
C ASP A 140 18.56 10.45 6.20
N LEU A 141 18.45 9.63 5.14
CA LEU A 141 19.58 9.35 4.24
C LEU A 141 20.08 10.57 3.45
N THR A 142 19.17 11.47 3.10
CA THR A 142 19.52 12.69 2.32
C THR A 142 19.81 13.90 3.19
N GLY A 143 19.63 13.81 4.51
CA GLY A 143 19.79 14.93 5.44
C GLY A 143 18.82 16.09 5.16
N THR A 144 17.66 15.82 4.61
CA THR A 144 16.66 16.81 4.22
C THR A 144 15.50 16.87 5.20
N ASP A 145 14.77 18.00 5.21
CA ASP A 145 13.56 18.12 6.02
C ASP A 145 12.41 17.26 5.49
N LEU A 146 11.84 16.45 6.38
CA LEU A 146 10.76 15.52 6.05
C LEU A 146 9.54 16.23 5.42
N PHE A 147 9.09 17.33 6.04
CA PHE A 147 7.89 18.05 5.56
C PHE A 147 8.16 18.77 4.24
N GLY A 148 9.39 19.26 4.03
CA GLY A 148 9.84 19.81 2.75
C GLY A 148 9.78 18.75 1.65
N ASN A 149 10.27 17.56 1.90
CA ASN A 149 10.21 16.42 0.98
C ASN A 149 8.78 16.01 0.65
N ILE A 150 7.92 15.88 1.65
CA ILE A 150 6.50 15.53 1.46
C ILE A 150 5.79 16.58 0.62
N ARG A 151 6.04 17.86 0.86
CA ARG A 151 5.45 18.95 0.06
C ARG A 151 5.87 18.85 -1.40
N GLN A 152 7.13 18.51 -1.64
CA GLN A 152 7.65 18.31 -3.00
C GLN A 152 7.03 17.06 -3.65
N MET A 153 6.95 15.95 -2.91
CA MET A 153 6.30 14.71 -3.36
C MET A 153 4.83 14.94 -3.72
N LEU A 154 4.07 15.65 -2.88
CA LEU A 154 2.67 16.00 -3.17
C LEU A 154 2.54 16.78 -4.47
N ARG A 155 3.43 17.75 -4.72
CA ARG A 155 3.40 18.53 -5.97
C ARG A 155 3.66 17.66 -7.21
N THR A 156 4.64 16.77 -7.12
CA THR A 156 4.99 15.87 -8.24
C THR A 156 3.95 14.77 -8.44
N CYS A 157 3.31 14.30 -7.37
CA CYS A 157 2.28 13.27 -7.43
C CYS A 157 0.90 13.78 -7.84
N LEU A 158 0.66 15.09 -7.85
CA LEU A 158 -0.66 15.65 -8.17
C LEU A 158 -1.14 15.27 -9.58
N VAL A 159 -0.26 15.35 -10.56
CA VAL A 159 -0.58 15.01 -11.95
C VAL A 159 -0.86 13.50 -12.10
N PRO A 160 0.02 12.57 -11.68
CA PRO A 160 -0.29 11.15 -11.68
C PRO A 160 -1.55 10.77 -10.90
N PHE A 161 -1.79 11.42 -9.76
CA PHE A 161 -3.00 11.20 -8.97
C PHE A 161 -4.27 11.59 -9.73
N ALA A 162 -4.30 12.78 -10.33
CA ALA A 162 -5.44 13.25 -11.11
C ALA A 162 -5.69 12.37 -12.34
N LEU A 163 -4.63 11.93 -13.03
CA LEU A 163 -4.73 10.99 -14.15
C LEU A 163 -5.28 9.63 -13.71
N ALA A 164 -4.77 9.07 -12.62
CA ALA A 164 -5.24 7.79 -12.09
C ALA A 164 -6.71 7.88 -11.65
N ALA A 165 -7.09 8.93 -10.90
CA ALA A 165 -8.46 9.14 -10.49
C ALA A 165 -9.41 9.30 -11.70
N GLY A 166 -8.99 10.06 -12.73
CA GLY A 166 -9.73 10.22 -13.97
C GLY A 166 -9.91 8.91 -14.74
N LEU A 167 -8.84 8.10 -14.85
CA LEU A 167 -8.91 6.79 -15.50
C LEU A 167 -9.86 5.84 -14.76
N TYR A 168 -9.77 5.74 -13.43
CA TYR A 168 -10.69 4.90 -12.65
C TYR A 168 -12.13 5.38 -12.73
N LEU A 169 -12.36 6.69 -12.82
CA LEU A 169 -13.69 7.24 -13.06
C LEU A 169 -14.22 6.84 -14.46
N LEU A 170 -13.39 7.00 -15.50
CA LEU A 170 -13.76 6.63 -16.87
C LEU A 170 -14.06 5.12 -16.99
N PHE A 171 -13.22 4.27 -16.43
CA PHE A 171 -13.46 2.82 -16.42
C PHE A 171 -14.72 2.45 -15.63
N GLY A 172 -14.98 3.12 -14.51
CA GLY A 172 -16.22 2.89 -13.75
C GLY A 172 -17.48 3.34 -14.49
N LEU A 173 -17.40 4.40 -15.30
CA LEU A 173 -18.53 4.87 -16.11
C LEU A 173 -18.77 4.01 -17.37
N SER A 174 -17.73 3.30 -17.86
CA SER A 174 -17.81 2.43 -19.04
C SER A 174 -18.20 1.00 -18.73
N SER A 175 -18.21 0.61 -17.47
CA SER A 175 -18.56 -0.71 -16.96
C SER A 175 -20.01 -0.74 -16.49
#